data_3ad7f1c97dde88e505029913b459f007
#
_entry.id   3ad7f1c97dde88e505029913b459f007
#
_cell.length_a   1.000
_cell.length_b   1.000
_cell.length_c   1.000
_cell.angle_alpha   90.00
_cell.angle_beta   90.00
_cell.angle_gamma   90.00
#
_symmetry.space_group_name_H-M   'P 1'
#
loop_
_entity.id
_entity.type
_entity.pdbx_description
1 polymer ?
#
loop_
_entity_poly.entity_id
_entity_poly.type
_entity_poly.pdbx_seq_one_letter_code
_entity_poly.pdbx_strand_id
1 'polypeptide(L)'
;MWQSSCKQALHLLFLDLVGSDPDVMAERHMTFPTDEEKIRELRAGDSVTVDGHIIGIRDRTQIRIFDQGIEPPMDLNGAFLLHTAPGVRKLGPGRYEKVSIGTTTSARMVRFTEPLGRDYGVRAICGKGGLPDEAIEPMRRHGMVYFAIVGGAAALETEQIEEIEEVAWEELMPECLWKFRVKDFGPLTVAIDAHGNSLYHDVQEQARKRLEDLYAGL
;
A
#
# COMPACT_ATOMS: atom_id res chain seq x y z
N MET A 1 -20.00 11.45 15.82
CA MET A 1 -20.79 12.12 14.78
C MET A 1 -19.95 12.94 13.77
N TRP A 2 -18.86 13.58 14.15
CA TRP A 2 -17.98 14.35 13.21
C TRP A 2 -17.14 13.49 12.27
N GLN A 3 -16.73 12.31 12.69
CA GLN A 3 -15.88 11.41 11.89
C GLN A 3 -16.58 10.79 10.67
N SER A 4 -17.89 10.53 10.74
CA SER A 4 -18.64 9.97 9.60
C SER A 4 -18.84 11.00 8.48
N SER A 5 -19.00 12.28 8.82
CA SER A 5 -19.23 13.36 7.85
C SER A 5 -17.99 13.70 7.03
N CYS A 6 -16.79 13.63 7.65
CA CYS A 6 -15.53 13.92 6.95
C CYS A 6 -15.13 12.78 5.98
N LYS A 7 -15.39 11.52 6.38
CA LYS A 7 -15.21 10.34 5.52
C LYS A 7 -16.12 10.40 4.27
N GLN A 8 -17.39 10.76 4.46
CA GLN A 8 -18.32 10.93 3.34
C GLN A 8 -17.95 12.09 2.39
N ALA A 9 -17.48 13.20 2.93
CA ALA A 9 -17.07 14.34 2.11
C ALA A 9 -15.83 14.05 1.26
N LEU A 10 -14.83 13.34 1.81
CA LEU A 10 -13.64 12.92 1.06
C LEU A 10 -14.01 11.89 -0.03
N HIS A 11 -14.91 10.98 0.29
CA HIS A 11 -15.42 9.98 -0.65
C HIS A 11 -16.18 10.62 -1.81
N LEU A 12 -17.06 11.59 -1.54
CA LEU A 12 -17.81 12.32 -2.56
C LEU A 12 -16.90 13.18 -3.47
N LEU A 13 -15.87 13.82 -2.89
CA LEU A 13 -14.89 14.59 -3.68
C LEU A 13 -14.07 13.70 -4.63
N PHE A 14 -13.76 12.49 -4.22
CA PHE A 14 -13.05 11.52 -5.05
C PHE A 14 -13.95 10.98 -6.17
N LEU A 15 -15.23 10.76 -5.91
CA LEU A 15 -16.23 10.34 -6.90
C LEU A 15 -16.43 11.39 -8.02
N ASP A 16 -16.45 12.67 -7.66
CA ASP A 16 -16.56 13.78 -8.65
C ASP A 16 -15.31 13.92 -9.53
N LEU A 17 -14.15 13.54 -9.03
CA LEU A 17 -12.87 13.63 -9.76
C LEU A 17 -12.64 12.48 -10.74
N VAL A 18 -13.17 11.28 -10.45
CA VAL A 18 -12.87 10.05 -11.20
C VAL A 18 -13.98 9.68 -12.19
N GLY A 19 -15.13 10.40 -12.17
CA GLY A 19 -16.26 10.14 -13.09
C GLY A 19 -16.84 8.73 -12.87
N SER A 20 -17.13 8.40 -11.60
CA SER A 20 -17.48 7.05 -11.19
C SER A 20 -18.88 6.65 -11.59
N ASP A 21 -18.98 5.52 -12.25
CA ASP A 21 -20.15 4.64 -12.20
C ASP A 21 -20.28 4.17 -10.74
N PRO A 22 -21.41 4.39 -10.05
CA PRO A 22 -21.59 3.99 -8.64
C PRO A 22 -21.45 2.49 -8.40
N ASP A 23 -21.40 1.65 -9.44
CA ASP A 23 -21.20 0.21 -9.35
C ASP A 23 -19.70 -0.22 -9.25
N VAL A 24 -18.74 0.69 -9.32
CA VAL A 24 -17.30 0.37 -9.44
C VAL A 24 -16.52 0.37 -8.11
N MET A 25 -17.06 0.92 -7.03
CA MET A 25 -16.32 1.03 -5.75
C MET A 25 -16.96 0.20 -4.65
N ALA A 26 -16.54 -1.05 -4.53
CA ALA A 26 -16.97 -1.89 -3.41
C ALA A 26 -16.15 -1.59 -2.15
N GLU A 27 -16.84 -1.50 -1.00
CA GLU A 27 -16.15 -1.56 0.30
C GLU A 27 -15.82 -3.02 0.62
N ARG A 28 -14.56 -3.28 0.88
CA ARG A 28 -14.03 -4.62 1.19
C ARG A 28 -13.33 -4.63 2.54
N HIS A 29 -13.36 -5.78 3.19
CA HIS A 29 -12.58 -6.01 4.40
C HIS A 29 -11.67 -7.21 4.19
N MET A 30 -10.38 -7.04 4.49
CA MET A 30 -9.36 -8.07 4.28
C MET A 30 -8.60 -8.35 5.57
N THR A 31 -8.15 -9.60 5.71
CA THR A 31 -7.25 -9.96 6.81
C THR A 31 -5.92 -10.47 6.22
N PHE A 32 -4.80 -9.95 6.74
CA PHE A 32 -3.47 -10.37 6.31
C PHE A 32 -2.71 -11.11 7.44
N PRO A 33 -1.89 -12.11 7.10
CA PRO A 33 -1.56 -12.56 5.74
C PRO A 33 -2.75 -13.23 5.05
N THR A 34 -2.74 -13.23 3.70
CA THR A 34 -3.84 -13.72 2.86
C THR A 34 -3.33 -14.55 1.68
N ASP A 35 -4.24 -15.27 1.01
CA ASP A 35 -3.97 -16.05 -0.19
C ASP A 35 -4.22 -15.25 -1.49
N GLU A 36 -3.77 -15.82 -2.61
CA GLU A 36 -3.91 -15.22 -3.94
C GLU A 36 -5.37 -15.16 -4.39
N GLU A 37 -6.20 -16.14 -4.03
CA GLU A 37 -7.59 -16.21 -4.45
C GLU A 37 -8.37 -14.98 -3.97
N LYS A 38 -8.23 -14.65 -2.69
CA LYS A 38 -8.87 -13.46 -2.10
C LYS A 38 -8.34 -12.14 -2.69
N ILE A 39 -7.04 -12.08 -3.00
CA ILE A 39 -6.46 -10.89 -3.64
C ILE A 39 -7.06 -10.69 -5.04
N ARG A 40 -7.29 -11.76 -5.77
CA ARG A 40 -7.88 -11.69 -7.11
C ARG A 40 -9.38 -11.34 -7.11
N GLU A 41 -10.02 -11.28 -5.96
CA GLU A 41 -11.39 -10.71 -5.85
C GLU A 41 -11.39 -9.18 -5.90
N LEU A 42 -10.28 -8.53 -5.57
CA LEU A 42 -10.16 -7.08 -5.55
C LEU A 42 -10.07 -6.49 -6.96
N ARG A 43 -10.65 -5.31 -7.14
CA ARG A 43 -10.60 -4.54 -8.38
C ARG A 43 -10.05 -3.14 -8.14
N ALA A 44 -9.39 -2.60 -9.16
CA ALA A 44 -8.95 -1.21 -9.14
C ALA A 44 -10.14 -0.28 -8.86
N GLY A 45 -10.01 0.57 -7.85
CA GLY A 45 -11.08 1.43 -7.34
C GLY A 45 -11.72 0.94 -6.04
N ASP A 46 -11.61 -0.34 -5.68
CA ASP A 46 -12.15 -0.83 -4.41
C ASP A 46 -11.56 -0.08 -3.22
N SER A 47 -12.41 0.17 -2.21
CA SER A 47 -12.02 0.72 -0.91
C SER A 47 -11.86 -0.43 0.09
N VAL A 48 -10.69 -0.54 0.71
CA VAL A 48 -10.34 -1.70 1.54
C VAL A 48 -9.94 -1.27 2.95
N THR A 49 -10.48 -1.97 3.95
CA THR A 49 -9.96 -1.95 5.32
C THR A 49 -9.26 -3.27 5.64
N VAL A 50 -8.23 -3.20 6.47
CA VAL A 50 -7.33 -4.33 6.73
C VAL A 50 -7.21 -4.63 8.22
N ASP A 51 -7.36 -5.91 8.57
CA ASP A 51 -7.04 -6.46 9.89
C ASP A 51 -5.82 -7.38 9.82
N GLY A 52 -5.25 -7.68 10.97
CA GLY A 52 -4.17 -8.67 11.14
C GLY A 52 -2.79 -8.04 11.16
N HIS A 53 -1.85 -8.56 10.36
CA HIS A 53 -0.46 -8.13 10.39
C HIS A 53 -0.03 -7.45 9.11
N ILE A 54 0.65 -6.32 9.23
CA ILE A 54 1.32 -5.65 8.11
C ILE A 54 2.82 -5.53 8.40
N ILE A 55 3.63 -5.68 7.37
CA ILE A 55 5.09 -5.60 7.46
C ILE A 55 5.55 -4.24 6.92
N GLY A 56 6.13 -3.43 7.79
CA GLY A 56 6.79 -2.18 7.38
C GLY A 56 8.15 -2.48 6.76
N ILE A 57 8.34 -2.01 5.53
CA ILE A 57 9.57 -2.22 4.75
C ILE A 57 9.91 -0.96 3.95
N ARG A 58 11.19 -0.76 3.62
CA ARG A 58 11.61 0.37 2.82
C ARG A 58 12.87 0.06 2.01
N ASP A 59 13.52 1.08 1.45
CA ASP A 59 14.65 0.95 0.53
C ASP A 59 15.78 0.08 1.10
N ARG A 60 16.29 0.40 2.30
CA ARG A 60 17.46 -0.30 2.88
C ARG A 60 17.17 -1.76 3.20
N THR A 61 15.96 -2.07 3.65
CA THR A 61 15.54 -3.46 3.91
C THR A 61 15.41 -4.25 2.62
N GLN A 62 14.82 -3.68 1.56
CA GLN A 62 14.71 -4.34 0.26
C GLN A 62 16.08 -4.52 -0.42
N ILE A 63 16.98 -3.53 -0.31
CA ILE A 63 18.37 -3.67 -0.75
C ILE A 63 19.07 -4.81 0.00
N ARG A 64 18.86 -4.93 1.31
CA ARG A 64 19.44 -6.01 2.11
C ARG A 64 18.96 -7.38 1.63
N ILE A 65 17.68 -7.53 1.36
CA ILE A 65 17.10 -8.79 0.88
C ILE A 65 17.62 -9.12 -0.53
N PHE A 66 17.45 -8.20 -1.49
CA PHE A 66 17.62 -8.53 -2.90
C PHE A 66 19.04 -8.25 -3.45
N ASP A 67 19.70 -7.19 -3.00
CA ASP A 67 21.03 -6.85 -3.50
C ASP A 67 22.15 -7.53 -2.69
N GLN A 68 21.92 -7.76 -1.38
CA GLN A 68 22.87 -8.42 -0.49
C GLN A 68 22.57 -9.91 -0.25
N GLY A 69 21.39 -10.40 -0.68
CA GLY A 69 20.98 -11.80 -0.57
C GLY A 69 20.77 -12.27 0.88
N ILE A 70 20.34 -11.36 1.77
CA ILE A 70 20.12 -11.70 3.19
C ILE A 70 18.63 -11.99 3.39
N GLU A 71 18.32 -13.23 3.78
CA GLU A 71 16.95 -13.65 4.02
C GLU A 71 16.27 -12.80 5.11
N PRO A 72 15.01 -12.35 4.87
CA PRO A 72 14.27 -11.63 5.89
C PRO A 72 13.95 -12.54 7.08
N PRO A 73 14.11 -12.06 8.32
CA PRO A 73 13.80 -12.87 9.52
C PRO A 73 12.29 -13.00 9.78
N MET A 74 11.46 -12.34 8.99
CA MET A 74 9.99 -12.41 9.05
C MET A 74 9.46 -13.13 7.82
N ASP A 75 8.42 -13.96 8.00
CA ASP A 75 7.71 -14.59 6.89
C ASP A 75 6.95 -13.53 6.07
N LEU A 76 7.21 -13.47 4.78
CA LEU A 76 6.57 -12.54 3.85
C LEU A 76 5.51 -13.22 2.97
N ASN A 77 5.27 -14.52 3.12
CA ASN A 77 4.28 -15.23 2.33
C ASN A 77 2.85 -14.78 2.70
N GLY A 78 2.10 -14.37 1.70
CA GLY A 78 0.76 -13.81 1.89
C GLY A 78 0.76 -12.41 2.50
N ALA A 79 1.92 -11.79 2.72
CA ALA A 79 2.05 -10.55 3.48
C ALA A 79 1.48 -9.32 2.76
N PHE A 80 1.07 -8.36 3.59
CA PHE A 80 0.89 -6.96 3.25
C PHE A 80 2.16 -6.19 3.61
N LEU A 81 2.81 -5.60 2.63
CA LEU A 81 3.98 -4.77 2.82
C LEU A 81 3.61 -3.30 2.79
N LEU A 82 3.91 -2.57 3.85
CA LEU A 82 3.76 -1.12 3.92
C LEU A 82 5.10 -0.45 3.69
N HIS A 83 5.19 0.38 2.67
CA HIS A 83 6.35 1.23 2.43
C HIS A 83 6.37 2.36 3.46
N THR A 84 7.20 2.21 4.49
CA THR A 84 7.22 3.12 5.63
C THR A 84 8.60 3.30 6.26
N ALA A 85 8.78 4.41 6.93
CA ALA A 85 9.80 4.67 7.93
C ALA A 85 9.10 5.33 9.12
N PRO A 86 8.53 4.55 10.05
CA PRO A 86 7.69 5.08 11.09
C PRO A 86 8.46 5.97 12.06
N GLY A 87 7.80 7.02 12.54
CA GLY A 87 8.22 7.73 13.72
C GLY A 87 7.85 6.91 14.96
N VAL A 88 8.82 6.56 15.77
CA VAL A 88 8.63 5.73 16.96
C VAL A 88 9.36 6.28 18.17
N ARG A 89 8.87 5.93 19.36
CA ARG A 89 9.56 6.16 20.62
C ARG A 89 10.07 4.84 21.17
N LYS A 90 11.38 4.74 21.39
CA LYS A 90 11.99 3.52 21.98
C LYS A 90 11.64 3.44 23.47
N LEU A 91 11.03 2.32 23.87
CA LEU A 91 10.67 2.03 25.26
C LEU A 91 11.69 1.10 25.95
N GLY A 92 12.50 0.37 25.18
CA GLY A 92 13.49 -0.58 25.63
C GLY A 92 14.05 -1.40 24.46
N PRO A 93 14.92 -2.39 24.71
CA PRO A 93 15.42 -3.29 23.66
C PRO A 93 14.27 -3.96 22.90
N GLY A 94 14.21 -3.80 21.58
CA GLY A 94 13.19 -4.39 20.72
C GLY A 94 11.76 -3.87 20.95
N ARG A 95 11.57 -2.89 21.83
CA ARG A 95 10.24 -2.37 22.21
C ARG A 95 10.08 -0.92 21.80
N TYR A 96 9.03 -0.66 21.02
CA TYR A 96 8.75 0.66 20.46
C TYR A 96 7.28 1.02 20.59
N GLU A 97 7.02 2.30 20.75
CA GLU A 97 5.69 2.89 20.68
C GLU A 97 5.56 3.70 19.39
N LYS A 98 4.43 3.55 18.74
CA LYS A 98 4.11 4.31 17.52
C LYS A 98 3.92 5.80 17.82
N VAL A 99 4.47 6.67 16.96
CA VAL A 99 4.22 8.12 16.95
C VAL A 99 3.55 8.52 15.64
N SER A 100 4.07 8.00 14.52
CA SER A 100 3.46 8.16 13.20
C SER A 100 3.84 7.00 12.31
N ILE A 101 2.93 6.62 11.41
CA ILE A 101 3.19 5.51 10.49
C ILE A 101 4.24 5.83 9.42
N GLY A 102 4.46 7.11 9.09
CA GLY A 102 5.56 7.56 8.23
C GLY A 102 5.55 6.97 6.81
N THR A 103 4.37 6.92 6.16
CA THR A 103 4.23 6.39 4.80
C THR A 103 5.18 7.04 3.81
N THR A 104 5.79 6.24 2.93
CA THR A 104 6.80 6.71 1.99
C THR A 104 6.39 6.50 0.53
N THR A 105 7.06 7.22 -0.40
CA THR A 105 6.82 7.10 -1.84
C THR A 105 7.31 5.76 -2.37
N SER A 106 6.43 5.03 -3.07
CA SER A 106 6.68 3.67 -3.54
C SER A 106 7.46 3.60 -4.86
N ALA A 107 7.31 4.60 -5.74
CA ALA A 107 7.80 4.53 -7.12
C ALA A 107 9.27 4.10 -7.27
N ARG A 108 10.18 4.57 -6.40
CA ARG A 108 11.61 4.24 -6.46
C ARG A 108 11.94 2.79 -6.10
N MET A 109 10.98 2.07 -5.49
CA MET A 109 11.13 0.68 -5.07
C MET A 109 10.49 -0.30 -6.06
N VAL A 110 10.02 0.18 -7.22
CA VAL A 110 9.34 -0.64 -8.24
C VAL A 110 10.12 -1.88 -8.66
N ARG A 111 11.44 -1.80 -8.74
CA ARG A 111 12.33 -2.91 -9.12
C ARG A 111 12.22 -4.14 -8.21
N PHE A 112 11.71 -3.96 -7.00
CA PHE A 112 11.53 -5.05 -6.04
C PHE A 112 10.14 -5.71 -6.13
N THR A 113 9.20 -5.15 -6.92
CA THR A 113 7.85 -5.71 -7.03
C THR A 113 7.85 -7.14 -7.55
N GLU A 114 8.58 -7.40 -8.64
CA GLU A 114 8.67 -8.75 -9.24
C GLU A 114 9.24 -9.78 -8.25
N PRO A 115 10.43 -9.56 -7.65
CA PRO A 115 11.00 -10.56 -6.75
C PRO A 115 10.22 -10.72 -5.43
N LEU A 116 9.54 -9.69 -4.93
CA LEU A 116 8.66 -9.82 -3.76
C LEU A 116 7.51 -10.79 -4.00
N GLY A 117 6.88 -10.73 -5.17
CA GLY A 117 5.81 -11.67 -5.54
C GLY A 117 6.32 -13.05 -5.84
N ARG A 118 7.40 -13.14 -6.66
CA ARG A 118 7.94 -14.41 -7.15
C ARG A 118 8.60 -15.24 -6.06
N ASP A 119 9.47 -14.62 -5.26
CA ASP A 119 10.37 -15.35 -4.34
C ASP A 119 9.76 -15.49 -2.93
N TYR A 120 8.93 -14.51 -2.52
CA TYR A 120 8.38 -14.47 -1.17
C TYR A 120 6.85 -14.58 -1.11
N GLY A 121 6.15 -14.61 -2.24
CA GLY A 121 4.69 -14.76 -2.25
C GLY A 121 3.94 -13.59 -1.61
N VAL A 122 4.53 -12.38 -1.64
CA VAL A 122 3.86 -11.16 -1.16
C VAL A 122 2.57 -10.92 -1.94
N ARG A 123 1.51 -10.50 -1.26
CA ARG A 123 0.18 -10.31 -1.85
C ARG A 123 -0.22 -8.84 -1.97
N ALA A 124 0.28 -7.97 -1.11
CA ALA A 124 -0.05 -6.56 -1.19
C ALA A 124 1.16 -5.67 -0.92
N ILE A 125 1.25 -4.58 -1.66
CA ILE A 125 2.18 -3.48 -1.40
C ILE A 125 1.34 -2.22 -1.18
N CYS A 126 1.64 -1.45 -0.14
CA CYS A 126 0.97 -0.21 0.19
C CYS A 126 1.98 0.93 0.32
N GLY A 127 1.63 2.09 -0.22
CA GLY A 127 2.44 3.29 -0.05
C GLY A 127 1.83 4.50 -0.76
N LYS A 128 2.54 5.62 -0.73
CA LYS A 128 2.08 6.84 -1.39
C LYS A 128 2.77 7.07 -2.74
N GLY A 129 2.18 7.94 -3.57
CA GLY A 129 2.76 8.39 -4.83
C GLY A 129 2.72 7.38 -5.97
N GLY A 130 2.02 6.26 -5.77
CA GLY A 130 1.82 5.24 -6.80
C GLY A 130 3.04 4.37 -7.09
N LEU A 131 2.81 3.40 -7.97
CA LEU A 131 3.84 2.63 -8.65
C LEU A 131 3.75 2.91 -10.15
N PRO A 132 4.87 3.00 -10.87
CA PRO A 132 4.88 3.16 -12.31
C PRO A 132 4.42 1.86 -13.02
N ASP A 133 4.14 1.98 -14.33
CA ASP A 133 3.54 0.92 -15.13
C ASP A 133 4.34 -0.39 -15.15
N GLU A 134 5.64 -0.34 -14.89
CA GLU A 134 6.51 -1.51 -14.75
C GLU A 134 6.06 -2.47 -13.63
N ALA A 135 5.26 -1.99 -12.66
CA ALA A 135 4.71 -2.83 -11.60
C ALA A 135 3.49 -3.65 -12.03
N ILE A 136 2.77 -3.23 -13.07
CA ILE A 136 1.47 -3.78 -13.46
C ILE A 136 1.58 -5.26 -13.79
N GLU A 137 2.50 -5.62 -14.69
CA GLU A 137 2.67 -7.00 -15.13
C GLU A 137 3.19 -7.95 -14.02
N PRO A 138 4.18 -7.57 -13.19
CA PRO A 138 4.51 -8.32 -11.98
C PRO A 138 3.32 -8.56 -11.04
N MET A 139 2.52 -7.55 -10.77
CA MET A 139 1.34 -7.69 -9.90
C MET A 139 0.30 -8.64 -10.47
N ARG A 140 0.01 -8.51 -11.76
CA ARG A 140 -0.89 -9.44 -12.47
C ARG A 140 -0.39 -10.88 -12.43
N ARG A 141 0.90 -11.09 -12.71
CA ARG A 141 1.53 -12.42 -12.79
C ARG A 141 1.54 -13.14 -11.46
N HIS A 142 1.86 -12.42 -10.38
CA HIS A 142 2.07 -13.00 -9.06
C HIS A 142 0.87 -12.86 -8.13
N GLY A 143 -0.28 -12.37 -8.63
CA GLY A 143 -1.47 -12.19 -7.80
C GLY A 143 -1.24 -11.22 -6.65
N MET A 144 -0.83 -10.01 -6.97
CA MET A 144 -0.55 -8.93 -6.04
C MET A 144 -1.44 -7.72 -6.32
N VAL A 145 -1.62 -6.87 -5.30
CA VAL A 145 -2.27 -5.57 -5.44
C VAL A 145 -1.40 -4.45 -4.88
N TYR A 146 -1.58 -3.23 -5.43
CA TYR A 146 -1.03 -2.04 -4.84
C TYR A 146 -2.15 -1.20 -4.22
N PHE A 147 -2.03 -0.95 -2.92
CA PHE A 147 -2.89 -0.05 -2.18
C PHE A 147 -2.30 1.35 -2.12
N ALA A 148 -3.08 2.33 -2.56
CA ALA A 148 -2.74 3.73 -2.33
C ALA A 148 -3.16 4.15 -0.91
N ILE A 149 -2.24 4.80 -0.22
CA ILE A 149 -2.46 5.38 1.11
C ILE A 149 -2.13 6.87 1.08
N VAL A 150 -2.77 7.64 1.95
CA VAL A 150 -2.47 9.06 2.10
C VAL A 150 -1.05 9.30 2.64
N GLY A 151 -0.51 10.47 2.32
CA GLY A 151 0.77 10.94 2.85
C GLY A 151 0.59 11.78 4.12
N GLY A 152 1.65 12.53 4.43
CA GLY A 152 1.65 13.42 5.59
C GLY A 152 1.67 12.64 6.90
N ALA A 153 0.89 13.07 7.86
CA ALA A 153 0.86 12.45 9.19
C ALA A 153 0.24 11.05 9.17
N ALA A 154 -0.62 10.74 8.18
CA ALA A 154 -1.42 9.51 8.16
C ALA A 154 -1.95 9.18 9.56
N ALA A 155 -2.59 10.20 10.20
CA ALA A 155 -2.89 10.16 11.62
C ALA A 155 -3.92 9.07 11.96
N LEU A 156 -4.93 8.90 11.10
CA LEU A 156 -5.95 7.89 11.29
C LEU A 156 -5.32 6.49 11.22
N GLU A 157 -4.53 6.22 10.19
CA GLU A 157 -3.86 4.94 9.99
C GLU A 157 -2.84 4.66 11.10
N THR A 158 -2.23 5.71 11.66
CA THR A 158 -1.37 5.56 12.84
C THR A 158 -2.15 5.08 14.06
N GLU A 159 -3.36 5.60 14.28
CA GLU A 159 -4.22 5.16 15.39
C GLU A 159 -4.67 3.71 15.23
N GLN A 160 -4.86 3.24 13.98
CA GLN A 160 -5.28 1.89 13.65
C GLN A 160 -4.18 0.82 13.81
N ILE A 161 -2.94 1.23 14.03
CA ILE A 161 -1.88 0.32 14.51
C ILE A 161 -2.14 0.05 15.99
N GLU A 162 -2.46 -1.17 16.36
CA GLU A 162 -2.64 -1.56 17.77
C GLU A 162 -1.30 -1.73 18.48
N GLU A 163 -0.35 -2.39 17.82
CA GLU A 163 0.94 -2.74 18.42
C GLU A 163 2.06 -2.87 17.38
N ILE A 164 3.28 -2.52 17.77
CA ILE A 164 4.51 -2.91 17.07
C ILE A 164 4.98 -4.20 17.74
N GLU A 165 4.69 -5.35 17.12
CA GLU A 165 4.94 -6.67 17.71
C GLU A 165 6.38 -7.10 17.58
N GLU A 166 7.03 -6.77 16.46
CA GLU A 166 8.38 -7.20 16.16
C GLU A 166 9.13 -6.14 15.37
N VAL A 167 10.42 -6.02 15.64
CA VAL A 167 11.35 -5.16 14.88
C VAL A 167 12.61 -5.96 14.60
N ALA A 168 12.98 -6.07 13.34
CA ALA A 168 14.21 -6.73 12.93
C ALA A 168 15.12 -5.78 12.16
N TRP A 169 16.44 -6.00 12.25
CA TRP A 169 17.47 -5.17 11.65
C TRP A 169 17.44 -3.73 12.18
N GLU A 170 17.37 -3.59 13.51
CA GLU A 170 17.30 -2.29 14.20
C GLU A 170 18.41 -1.31 13.79
N GLU A 171 19.56 -1.81 13.33
CA GLU A 171 20.67 -0.99 12.84
C GLU A 171 20.35 -0.22 11.54
N LEU A 172 19.27 -0.59 10.85
CA LEU A 172 18.76 0.15 9.68
C LEU A 172 17.80 1.28 10.03
N MET A 173 17.49 1.49 11.33
CA MET A 173 16.52 2.48 11.80
C MET A 173 16.57 3.79 11.00
N PRO A 174 15.43 4.35 10.57
CA PRO A 174 14.05 3.85 10.75
C PRO A 174 13.56 2.89 9.65
N GLU A 175 14.44 2.48 8.74
CA GLU A 175 14.17 1.60 7.59
C GLU A 175 14.36 0.10 7.91
N CYS A 176 14.20 -0.29 9.18
CA CYS A 176 14.22 -1.68 9.61
C CYS A 176 12.92 -2.39 9.18
N LEU A 177 12.86 -3.72 9.37
CA LEU A 177 11.62 -4.46 9.23
C LEU A 177 10.79 -4.27 10.50
N TRP A 178 9.53 -3.94 10.29
CA TRP A 178 8.54 -3.73 11.33
C TRP A 178 7.39 -4.72 11.14
N LYS A 179 6.92 -5.35 12.21
CA LYS A 179 5.66 -6.09 12.20
C LYS A 179 4.65 -5.35 13.05
N PHE A 180 3.60 -4.88 12.41
CA PHE A 180 2.51 -4.18 13.06
C PHE A 180 1.27 -5.07 13.12
N ARG A 181 0.60 -5.09 14.26
CA ARG A 181 -0.77 -5.57 14.35
C ARG A 181 -1.71 -4.39 14.15
N VAL A 182 -2.68 -4.57 13.25
CA VAL A 182 -3.61 -3.53 12.84
C VAL A 182 -5.06 -3.98 12.93
N LYS A 183 -5.93 -3.01 13.16
CA LYS A 183 -7.37 -3.18 13.18
C LYS A 183 -8.05 -2.08 12.37
N ASP A 184 -8.93 -2.48 11.43
CA ASP A 184 -9.65 -1.57 10.52
C ASP A 184 -8.72 -0.57 9.79
N PHE A 185 -7.49 -1.00 9.46
CA PHE A 185 -6.47 -0.17 8.85
C PHE A 185 -6.89 0.31 7.45
N GLY A 186 -7.06 1.59 7.29
CA GLY A 186 -7.55 2.21 6.06
C GLY A 186 -8.61 3.30 6.34
N PRO A 187 -9.47 3.65 5.37
CA PRO A 187 -9.63 2.99 4.06
C PRO A 187 -8.45 3.18 3.13
N LEU A 188 -8.11 2.13 2.40
CA LEU A 188 -7.08 2.09 1.36
C LEU A 188 -7.75 1.93 0.00
N THR A 189 -7.21 2.55 -1.05
CA THR A 189 -7.72 2.36 -2.41
C THR A 189 -6.88 1.34 -3.16
N VAL A 190 -7.50 0.34 -3.79
CA VAL A 190 -6.84 -0.54 -4.75
C VAL A 190 -6.48 0.28 -5.98
N ALA A 191 -5.22 0.65 -6.13
CA ALA A 191 -4.77 1.48 -7.24
C ALA A 191 -4.21 0.68 -8.41
N ILE A 192 -3.66 -0.53 -8.15
CA ILE A 192 -3.31 -1.53 -9.16
C ILE A 192 -3.84 -2.87 -8.67
N ASP A 193 -4.64 -3.55 -9.48
CA ASP A 193 -5.20 -4.86 -9.13
C ASP A 193 -4.41 -6.05 -9.71
N ALA A 194 -4.76 -7.26 -9.25
CA ALA A 194 -4.15 -8.51 -9.70
C ALA A 194 -4.59 -8.96 -11.10
N HIS A 195 -5.34 -8.12 -11.84
CA HIS A 195 -5.75 -8.34 -13.23
C HIS A 195 -4.99 -7.45 -14.21
N GLY A 196 -4.21 -6.49 -13.70
CA GLY A 196 -3.43 -5.55 -14.49
C GLY A 196 -4.13 -4.22 -14.76
N ASN A 197 -5.23 -3.93 -14.06
CA ASN A 197 -5.86 -2.61 -14.13
C ASN A 197 -5.14 -1.63 -13.19
N SER A 198 -4.97 -0.38 -13.62
CA SER A 198 -4.27 0.66 -12.87
C SER A 198 -5.01 1.99 -12.97
N LEU A 199 -5.47 2.50 -11.83
CA LEU A 199 -6.10 3.83 -11.76
C LEU A 199 -5.15 4.94 -12.23
N TYR A 200 -3.85 4.80 -11.99
CA TYR A 200 -2.86 5.78 -12.42
C TYR A 200 -2.74 5.83 -13.94
N HIS A 201 -2.68 4.66 -14.58
CA HIS A 201 -2.65 4.54 -16.03
C HIS A 201 -3.91 5.14 -16.67
N ASP A 202 -5.08 4.77 -16.17
CA ASP A 202 -6.38 5.24 -16.70
C ASP A 202 -6.52 6.75 -16.61
N VAL A 203 -6.14 7.36 -15.48
CA VAL A 203 -6.16 8.81 -15.29
C VAL A 203 -5.18 9.52 -16.23
N GLN A 204 -3.99 8.97 -16.43
CA GLN A 204 -3.00 9.52 -17.35
C GLN A 204 -3.49 9.47 -18.80
N GLU A 205 -4.09 8.36 -19.23
CA GLU A 205 -4.68 8.21 -20.56
C GLU A 205 -5.82 9.21 -20.79
N GLN A 206 -6.71 9.37 -19.82
CA GLN A 206 -7.80 10.34 -19.91
C GLN A 206 -7.26 11.79 -19.97
N ALA A 207 -6.25 12.10 -19.16
CA ALA A 207 -5.62 13.43 -19.18
C ALA A 207 -4.95 13.71 -20.53
N ARG A 208 -4.27 12.73 -21.13
CA ARG A 208 -3.65 12.84 -22.44
C ARG A 208 -4.68 13.13 -23.52
N LYS A 209 -5.78 12.37 -23.57
CA LYS A 209 -6.88 12.58 -24.52
C LYS A 209 -7.48 13.97 -24.39
N ARG A 210 -7.77 14.42 -23.17
CA ARG A 210 -8.30 15.79 -22.93
C ARG A 210 -7.33 16.86 -23.40
N LEU A 211 -6.03 16.67 -23.24
CA LEU A 211 -5.01 17.60 -23.69
C LEU A 211 -4.97 17.68 -25.22
N GLU A 212 -5.03 16.53 -25.92
CA GLU A 212 -5.11 16.47 -27.39
C GLU A 212 -6.36 17.20 -27.92
N ASP A 213 -7.52 16.99 -27.31
CA ASP A 213 -8.77 17.67 -27.67
C ASP A 213 -8.66 19.20 -27.50
N LEU A 214 -8.02 19.68 -26.44
CA LEU A 214 -7.77 21.09 -26.21
C LEU A 214 -6.86 21.70 -27.28
N TYR A 215 -5.80 21.02 -27.68
CA TYR A 215 -4.90 21.49 -28.73
C TYR A 215 -5.54 21.45 -30.13
N ALA A 216 -6.44 20.50 -30.39
CA ALA A 216 -7.16 20.41 -31.65
C ALA A 216 -8.20 21.53 -31.80
N GLY A 217 -8.62 22.18 -30.73
CA GLY A 217 -9.57 23.30 -30.72
C GLY A 217 -8.93 24.70 -30.78
N LEU A 218 -7.60 24.78 -30.78
CA LEU A 218 -6.82 26.01 -30.91
C LEU A 218 -6.36 26.21 -32.36
#